data_7608c8b0f16ae3000fc60b8a96f73d24
#
_entry.id   7608c8b0f16ae3000fc60b8a96f73d24
#
_cell.length_a   1.000
_cell.length_b   1.000
_cell.length_c   1.000
_cell.angle_alpha   90.00
_cell.angle_beta   90.00
_cell.angle_gamma   90.00
#
_symmetry.space_group_name_H-M   'P 1'
#
loop_
_entity.id
_entity.type
_entity.pdbx_description
1 polymer ?
#
loop_
_entity_poly.entity_id
_entity_poly.type
_entity_poly.pdbx_seq_one_letter_code
_entity_poly.pdbx_strand_id
1 'polypeptide(L)'
;MKKISIYTLQYNKLEFLELQYSLINKYCKDDFEYIVVNNGKDDHSVKDISNFCNINGIKEISIFQDRRSNTQDHPRALKYIYDNFLSKDNSDFRVVMDSDIFPFGEFSISKIMKNYEIAGIRLGNEPFYICSFIVIFSKDINLSNIPIDIYAAQDATMWTYGIDSKYKVKWLNHTTQGYREIHYIFKNIPTIIEKYKNNNITFQIIENNLLHYWQGSEWNNGDEQFHKEKFEFVKFVIENMETDKLILDSNIFYDRAIVDEWLHPERYFLPRINI
;
A
#
# COMPACT_ATOMS: atom_id res chain seq x y z
N MET A 1 15.97 18.02 10.61
CA MET A 1 15.48 16.74 10.07
C MET A 1 14.37 17.05 9.09
N LYS A 2 14.15 16.19 8.09
CA LYS A 2 13.03 16.37 7.14
C LYS A 2 11.75 15.91 7.82
N LYS A 3 10.69 16.71 7.72
CA LYS A 3 9.37 16.37 8.23
C LYS A 3 8.64 15.48 7.22
N ILE A 4 8.10 14.35 7.67
CA ILE A 4 7.35 13.41 6.83
C ILE A 4 5.95 13.22 7.41
N SER A 5 4.93 13.29 6.56
CA SER A 5 3.56 12.91 6.92
C SER A 5 3.21 11.60 6.22
N ILE A 6 2.78 10.60 6.99
CA ILE A 6 2.32 9.31 6.50
C ILE A 6 0.81 9.22 6.73
N TYR A 7 0.06 9.27 5.65
CA TYR A 7 -1.39 9.11 5.64
C TYR A 7 -1.75 7.66 5.35
N THR A 8 -2.50 7.03 6.21
CA THR A 8 -3.00 5.67 6.02
C THR A 8 -4.52 5.63 6.06
N LEU A 9 -5.13 4.93 5.08
CA LEU A 9 -6.58 4.76 5.03
C LEU A 9 -6.96 3.50 5.80
N GLN A 10 -7.79 3.67 6.83
CA GLN A 10 -8.26 2.57 7.67
C GLN A 10 -9.76 2.34 7.43
N TYR A 11 -10.14 1.10 7.16
CA TYR A 11 -11.51 0.77 6.76
C TYR A 11 -12.25 -0.07 7.81
N ASN A 12 -11.75 -1.25 8.16
CA ASN A 12 -12.54 -2.19 8.98
C ASN A 12 -11.73 -3.13 9.87
N LYS A 13 -10.40 -3.09 9.80
CA LYS A 13 -9.55 -4.02 10.54
C LYS A 13 -8.58 -3.25 11.45
N LEU A 14 -8.95 -3.21 12.73
CA LEU A 14 -8.12 -2.59 13.75
C LEU A 14 -6.76 -3.28 13.84
N GLU A 15 -6.71 -4.59 13.66
CA GLU A 15 -5.48 -5.40 13.70
C GLU A 15 -4.46 -4.95 12.64
N PHE A 16 -4.93 -4.45 11.49
CA PHE A 16 -4.02 -3.90 10.47
C PHE A 16 -3.42 -2.58 10.92
N LEU A 17 -4.23 -1.71 11.51
CA LEU A 17 -3.76 -0.44 12.05
C LEU A 17 -2.74 -0.64 13.17
N GLU A 18 -3.04 -1.53 14.11
CA GLU A 18 -2.16 -1.87 15.23
C GLU A 18 -0.81 -2.40 14.75
N LEU A 19 -0.84 -3.36 13.83
CA LEU A 19 0.37 -3.95 13.25
C LEU A 19 1.16 -2.92 12.44
N GLN A 20 0.51 -2.19 11.53
CA GLN A 20 1.17 -1.19 10.70
C GLN A 20 1.83 -0.09 11.55
N TYR A 21 1.10 0.46 12.53
CA TYR A 21 1.62 1.50 13.42
C TYR A 21 2.84 1.04 14.21
N SER A 22 2.76 -0.16 14.79
CA SER A 22 3.87 -0.78 15.53
C SER A 22 5.11 -0.93 14.65
N LEU A 23 4.93 -1.45 13.43
CA LEU A 23 6.04 -1.71 12.51
C LEU A 23 6.63 -0.44 11.90
N ILE A 24 5.81 0.57 11.59
CA ILE A 24 6.31 1.87 11.13
C ILE A 24 7.16 2.53 12.22
N ASN A 25 6.70 2.55 13.47
CA ASN A 25 7.48 3.09 14.59
C ASN A 25 8.80 2.33 14.79
N LYS A 26 8.82 1.02 14.55
CA LYS A 26 10.01 0.19 14.70
C LYS A 26 11.04 0.42 13.59
N TYR A 27 10.57 0.54 12.35
CA TYR A 27 11.45 0.42 11.17
C TYR A 27 11.66 1.72 10.40
N CYS A 28 10.79 2.72 10.49
CA CYS A 28 11.00 3.99 9.84
C CYS A 28 12.16 4.75 10.49
N LYS A 29 13.16 5.14 9.70
CA LYS A 29 14.35 5.86 10.19
C LYS A 29 14.24 7.37 10.07
N ASP A 30 13.15 7.86 9.56
CA ASP A 30 12.88 9.29 9.47
C ASP A 30 12.02 9.75 10.65
N ASP A 31 12.04 11.04 10.92
CA ASP A 31 11.08 11.69 11.81
C ASP A 31 9.76 11.88 11.05
N PHE A 32 8.65 11.36 11.58
CA PHE A 32 7.36 11.35 10.87
C PHE A 32 6.18 11.66 11.78
N GLU A 33 5.13 12.21 11.17
CA GLU A 33 3.78 12.28 11.73
C GLU A 33 2.93 11.18 11.07
N TYR A 34 2.40 10.26 11.87
CA TYR A 34 1.48 9.22 11.40
C TYR A 34 0.06 9.73 11.50
N ILE A 35 -0.67 9.72 10.37
CA ILE A 35 -2.00 10.31 10.25
C ILE A 35 -2.95 9.22 9.78
N VAL A 36 -3.92 8.88 10.61
CA VAL A 36 -4.94 7.88 10.29
C VAL A 36 -6.14 8.56 9.66
N VAL A 37 -6.49 8.10 8.47
CA VAL A 37 -7.74 8.47 7.82
C VAL A 37 -8.78 7.42 8.14
N ASN A 38 -9.67 7.75 9.06
CA ASN A 38 -10.72 6.85 9.51
C ASN A 38 -11.88 6.86 8.50
N ASN A 39 -11.89 5.85 7.65
CA ASN A 39 -12.93 5.57 6.67
C ASN A 39 -13.74 4.33 7.09
N GLY A 40 -13.96 4.15 8.39
CA GLY A 40 -14.54 2.94 8.97
C GLY A 40 -15.80 2.48 8.25
N LYS A 41 -15.92 1.17 8.05
CA LYS A 41 -17.03 0.53 7.35
C LYS A 41 -18.39 0.79 8.00
N ASP A 42 -18.41 0.86 9.33
CA ASP A 42 -19.58 1.02 10.17
C ASP A 42 -19.21 1.77 11.46
N ASP A 43 -20.19 2.09 12.28
CA ASP A 43 -19.98 2.85 13.50
C ASP A 43 -19.06 2.15 14.51
N HIS A 44 -19.04 0.81 14.50
CA HIS A 44 -18.12 0.03 15.34
C HIS A 44 -16.69 0.22 14.89
N SER A 45 -16.40 0.01 13.61
CA SER A 45 -15.06 0.18 13.02
C SER A 45 -14.57 1.62 13.18
N VAL A 46 -15.43 2.62 12.96
CA VAL A 46 -15.10 4.04 13.18
C VAL A 46 -14.67 4.27 14.62
N LYS A 47 -15.46 3.77 15.57
CA LYS A 47 -15.19 3.95 17.00
C LYS A 47 -13.90 3.25 17.45
N ASP A 48 -13.65 2.05 16.97
CA ASP A 48 -12.45 1.29 17.34
C ASP A 48 -11.18 1.98 16.83
N ILE A 49 -11.19 2.44 15.57
CA ILE A 49 -10.10 3.20 14.99
C ILE A 49 -9.88 4.50 15.78
N SER A 50 -10.94 5.25 16.08
CA SER A 50 -10.84 6.50 16.86
C SER A 50 -10.30 6.27 18.26
N ASN A 51 -10.75 5.22 18.94
CA ASN A 51 -10.26 4.85 20.26
C ASN A 51 -8.75 4.53 20.22
N PHE A 52 -8.31 3.76 19.24
CA PHE A 52 -6.90 3.44 19.06
C PHE A 52 -6.05 4.71 18.82
N CYS A 53 -6.52 5.59 17.94
CA CYS A 53 -5.85 6.86 17.67
C CYS A 53 -5.72 7.71 18.93
N ASN A 54 -6.80 7.85 19.70
CA ASN A 54 -6.81 8.63 20.94
C ASN A 54 -5.84 8.07 21.99
N ILE A 55 -5.83 6.74 22.20
CA ILE A 55 -4.95 6.09 23.19
C ILE A 55 -3.47 6.30 22.81
N ASN A 56 -3.14 6.26 21.51
CA ASN A 56 -1.77 6.35 21.04
C ASN A 56 -1.33 7.77 20.64
N GLY A 57 -2.19 8.79 20.84
CA GLY A 57 -1.89 10.16 20.45
C GLY A 57 -1.69 10.38 18.96
N ILE A 58 -2.35 9.56 18.15
CA ILE A 58 -2.27 9.59 16.68
C ILE A 58 -3.28 10.60 16.14
N LYS A 59 -2.85 11.42 15.19
CA LYS A 59 -3.73 12.34 14.49
C LYS A 59 -4.73 11.57 13.63
N GLU A 60 -6.00 11.84 13.83
CA GLU A 60 -7.09 11.22 13.06
C GLU A 60 -7.79 12.24 12.16
N ILE A 61 -8.14 11.80 10.95
CA ILE A 61 -9.05 12.47 10.03
C ILE A 61 -10.23 11.54 9.82
N SER A 62 -11.35 11.82 10.46
CA SER A 62 -12.57 11.04 10.26
C SER A 62 -13.32 11.55 9.03
N ILE A 63 -13.66 10.64 8.11
CA ILE A 63 -14.40 10.97 6.91
C ILE A 63 -15.69 10.16 6.82
N PHE A 64 -16.76 10.86 6.49
CA PHE A 64 -18.05 10.23 6.23
C PHE A 64 -18.12 9.78 4.76
N GLN A 65 -18.49 8.52 4.52
CA GLN A 65 -18.61 7.94 3.18
C GLN A 65 -20.05 7.47 2.94
N ASP A 66 -20.52 7.62 1.70
CA ASP A 66 -21.73 6.93 1.24
C ASP A 66 -21.40 5.47 0.97
N ARG A 67 -21.85 4.59 1.87
CA ARG A 67 -21.47 3.18 1.97
C ARG A 67 -22.19 2.25 0.98
N ARG A 68 -22.68 2.77 -0.16
CA ARG A 68 -23.44 1.96 -1.12
C ARG A 68 -22.60 0.99 -1.92
N SER A 69 -21.28 1.20 -1.99
CA SER A 69 -20.35 0.33 -2.73
C SER A 69 -18.99 0.32 -2.07
N ASN A 70 -18.47 -0.87 -1.75
CA ASN A 70 -17.15 -1.03 -1.15
C ASN A 70 -16.04 -0.49 -2.06
N THR A 71 -16.12 -0.71 -3.35
CA THR A 71 -15.12 -0.30 -4.34
C THR A 71 -15.08 1.20 -4.57
N GLN A 72 -16.17 1.91 -4.30
CA GLN A 72 -16.24 3.37 -4.47
C GLN A 72 -15.79 4.14 -3.22
N ASP A 73 -15.74 3.49 -2.06
CA ASP A 73 -15.40 4.18 -0.81
C ASP A 73 -13.92 4.53 -0.73
N HIS A 74 -13.03 3.63 -1.09
CA HIS A 74 -11.58 3.88 -1.09
C HIS A 74 -11.16 5.01 -2.05
N PRO A 75 -11.54 5.02 -3.33
CA PRO A 75 -11.24 6.11 -4.25
C PRO A 75 -11.75 7.48 -3.79
N ARG A 76 -12.97 7.54 -3.27
CA ARG A 76 -13.54 8.78 -2.75
C ARG A 76 -12.82 9.29 -1.50
N ALA A 77 -12.50 8.39 -0.59
CA ALA A 77 -11.72 8.70 0.60
C ALA A 77 -10.36 9.29 0.21
N LEU A 78 -9.66 8.64 -0.70
CA LEU A 78 -8.37 9.09 -1.19
C LEU A 78 -8.46 10.47 -1.87
N LYS A 79 -9.46 10.68 -2.73
CA LYS A 79 -9.72 11.99 -3.35
C LYS A 79 -10.00 13.08 -2.32
N TYR A 80 -10.80 12.77 -1.31
CA TYR A 80 -11.11 13.70 -0.23
C TYR A 80 -9.86 14.11 0.56
N ILE A 81 -9.01 13.15 0.90
CA ILE A 81 -7.75 13.44 1.60
C ILE A 81 -6.83 14.30 0.73
N TYR A 82 -6.73 13.95 -0.53
CA TYR A 82 -5.91 14.68 -1.48
C TYR A 82 -6.31 16.15 -1.57
N ASP A 83 -7.59 16.43 -1.79
CA ASP A 83 -8.09 17.79 -1.98
C ASP A 83 -8.04 18.62 -0.69
N ASN A 84 -8.23 18.00 0.46
CA ASN A 84 -8.44 18.72 1.72
C ASN A 84 -7.23 18.74 2.64
N PHE A 85 -6.34 17.78 2.55
CA PHE A 85 -5.22 17.61 3.47
C PHE A 85 -3.86 17.54 2.77
N LEU A 86 -3.65 16.56 1.90
CA LEU A 86 -2.38 16.35 1.22
C LEU A 86 -1.91 17.57 0.44
N SER A 87 -2.81 18.22 -0.29
CA SER A 87 -2.49 19.41 -1.09
C SER A 87 -2.08 20.63 -0.25
N LYS A 88 -2.44 20.64 1.02
CA LYS A 88 -2.17 21.71 1.99
C LYS A 88 -1.08 21.36 2.99
N ASP A 89 -0.58 20.14 2.98
CA ASP A 89 0.47 19.68 3.87
C ASP A 89 1.84 20.20 3.40
N ASN A 90 2.54 20.87 4.31
CA ASN A 90 3.85 21.49 4.07
C ASN A 90 5.02 20.59 4.51
N SER A 91 4.77 19.31 4.79
CA SER A 91 5.83 18.35 5.11
C SER A 91 6.78 18.17 3.93
N ASP A 92 8.06 17.91 4.22
CA ASP A 92 9.06 17.71 3.16
C ASP A 92 8.70 16.54 2.24
N PHE A 93 8.06 15.51 2.83
CA PHE A 93 7.47 14.40 2.08
C PHE A 93 6.09 14.05 2.62
N ARG A 94 5.18 13.76 1.71
CA ARG A 94 3.82 13.32 1.98
C ARG A 94 3.64 11.92 1.42
N VAL A 95 3.37 10.97 2.29
CA VAL A 95 3.19 9.56 1.94
C VAL A 95 1.72 9.21 2.05
N VAL A 96 1.17 8.56 1.05
CA VAL A 96 -0.07 7.81 1.15
C VAL A 96 0.29 6.34 1.15
N MET A 97 -0.26 5.59 2.09
CA MET A 97 0.01 4.16 2.26
C MET A 97 -1.26 3.45 2.67
N ASP A 98 -1.62 2.38 1.98
CA ASP A 98 -2.77 1.57 2.35
C ASP A 98 -2.56 0.87 3.70
N SER A 99 -3.67 0.58 4.39
CA SER A 99 -3.66 -0.01 5.73
C SER A 99 -3.03 -1.40 5.80
N ASP A 100 -2.93 -2.08 4.67
CA ASP A 100 -2.44 -3.44 4.56
C ASP A 100 -0.99 -3.54 4.03
N ILE A 101 -0.22 -2.46 4.16
CA ILE A 101 1.23 -2.43 3.90
C ILE A 101 1.99 -2.44 5.22
N PHE A 102 2.83 -3.46 5.42
CA PHE A 102 3.55 -3.71 6.66
C PHE A 102 5.06 -3.67 6.47
N PRO A 103 5.79 -2.75 7.10
CA PRO A 103 7.24 -2.82 7.13
C PRO A 103 7.73 -4.07 7.88
N PHE A 104 8.76 -4.74 7.36
CA PHE A 104 9.45 -5.84 8.04
C PHE A 104 10.98 -5.63 8.11
N GLY A 105 11.44 -4.47 7.70
CA GLY A 105 12.83 -4.08 7.75
C GLY A 105 12.98 -2.56 7.73
N GLU A 106 14.18 -2.09 8.04
CA GLU A 106 14.47 -0.65 8.09
C GLU A 106 14.24 0.02 6.73
N PHE A 107 13.50 1.13 6.72
CA PHE A 107 13.29 1.95 5.55
C PHE A 107 13.39 3.44 5.87
N SER A 108 13.68 4.23 4.83
CA SER A 108 13.78 5.68 4.95
C SER A 108 13.19 6.35 3.72
N ILE A 109 12.12 7.09 3.91
CA ILE A 109 11.45 7.89 2.90
C ILE A 109 12.40 8.94 2.33
N SER A 110 13.18 9.59 3.19
CA SER A 110 14.14 10.61 2.76
C SER A 110 15.27 10.06 1.88
N LYS A 111 15.68 8.80 2.11
CA LYS A 111 16.64 8.12 1.22
C LYS A 111 16.00 7.72 -0.11
N ILE A 112 14.79 7.18 -0.09
CA ILE A 112 14.03 6.83 -1.30
C ILE A 112 13.88 8.06 -2.19
N MET A 113 13.54 9.21 -1.61
CA MET A 113 13.19 10.45 -2.30
C MET A 113 14.38 11.37 -2.60
N LYS A 114 15.62 10.96 -2.32
CA LYS A 114 16.81 11.83 -2.37
C LYS A 114 16.95 12.67 -3.64
N ASN A 115 16.60 12.12 -4.80
CA ASN A 115 16.75 12.78 -6.11
C ASN A 115 15.45 12.75 -6.91
N TYR A 116 14.34 12.43 -6.27
CA TYR A 116 13.05 12.22 -6.90
C TYR A 116 11.99 13.17 -6.33
N GLU A 117 11.03 13.48 -7.15
CA GLU A 117 9.90 14.33 -6.80
C GLU A 117 8.69 13.49 -6.37
N ILE A 118 8.56 12.31 -6.98
CA ILE A 118 7.49 11.35 -6.70
C ILE A 118 8.11 9.96 -6.61
N ALA A 119 7.54 9.10 -5.77
CA ALA A 119 7.82 7.67 -5.79
C ALA A 119 6.52 6.87 -5.67
N GLY A 120 6.47 5.71 -6.32
CA GLY A 120 5.32 4.82 -6.27
C GLY A 120 5.50 3.60 -7.16
N ILE A 121 4.51 2.72 -7.14
CA ILE A 121 4.50 1.52 -7.96
C ILE A 121 3.93 1.85 -9.34
N ARG A 122 4.65 1.38 -10.35
CA ARG A 122 4.27 1.57 -11.75
C ARG A 122 3.19 0.57 -12.16
N LEU A 123 2.15 1.08 -12.79
CA LEU A 123 1.14 0.26 -13.44
C LEU A 123 0.88 0.71 -14.87
N GLY A 124 0.41 -0.23 -15.69
CA GLY A 124 0.07 0.00 -17.10
C GLY A 124 1.26 0.02 -18.04
N ASN A 125 0.97 0.14 -19.35
CA ASN A 125 1.96 0.37 -20.40
C ASN A 125 2.23 1.87 -20.56
N GLU A 126 3.30 2.23 -21.26
CA GLU A 126 3.61 3.65 -21.52
C GLU A 126 2.42 4.38 -22.20
N PRO A 127 2.08 5.57 -21.72
CA PRO A 127 2.54 6.22 -20.50
C PRO A 127 1.98 5.59 -19.23
N PHE A 128 2.78 5.52 -18.17
CA PHE A 128 2.48 4.80 -16.94
C PHE A 128 1.63 5.59 -15.95
N TYR A 129 0.99 4.84 -15.02
CA TYR A 129 0.35 5.39 -13.82
C TYR A 129 1.15 5.04 -12.56
N ILE A 130 0.88 5.78 -11.49
CA ILE A 130 1.28 5.40 -10.14
C ILE A 130 0.08 4.78 -9.44
N CYS A 131 0.26 3.59 -8.88
CA CYS A 131 -0.76 2.93 -8.07
C CYS A 131 -0.98 3.64 -6.73
N SER A 132 -2.22 3.65 -6.26
CA SER A 132 -2.62 4.40 -5.07
C SER A 132 -2.19 3.79 -3.74
N PHE A 133 -1.89 2.49 -3.68
CA PHE A 133 -1.63 1.83 -2.41
C PHE A 133 -0.33 2.25 -1.71
N ILE A 134 0.66 2.77 -2.47
CA ILE A 134 1.79 3.50 -1.91
C ILE A 134 2.27 4.57 -2.88
N VAL A 135 2.24 5.82 -2.44
CA VAL A 135 2.78 6.95 -3.20
C VAL A 135 3.42 7.97 -2.27
N ILE A 136 4.54 8.54 -2.70
CA ILE A 136 5.30 9.52 -1.95
C ILE A 136 5.47 10.77 -2.83
N PHE A 137 5.13 11.92 -2.29
CA PHE A 137 5.31 13.21 -2.95
C PHE A 137 6.28 14.09 -2.17
N SER A 138 7.21 14.73 -2.87
CA SER A 138 8.03 15.80 -2.32
C SER A 138 7.18 17.07 -2.12
N LYS A 139 7.58 17.94 -1.19
CA LYS A 139 6.92 19.23 -0.95
C LYS A 139 6.95 20.15 -2.17
N ASP A 140 7.96 19.99 -3.05
CA ASP A 140 8.16 20.83 -4.21
C ASP A 140 7.10 20.57 -5.31
N ILE A 141 6.34 19.49 -5.16
CA ILE A 141 5.24 19.14 -6.05
C ILE A 141 3.99 19.93 -5.64
N ASN A 142 3.48 20.74 -6.58
CA ASN A 142 2.13 21.26 -6.47
C ASN A 142 1.13 20.17 -6.83
N LEU A 143 0.52 19.57 -5.82
CA LEU A 143 -0.41 18.44 -5.99
C LEU A 143 -1.66 18.82 -6.79
N SER A 144 -2.08 20.09 -6.81
CA SER A 144 -3.22 20.50 -7.63
C SER A 144 -3.00 20.32 -9.14
N ASN A 145 -1.74 20.17 -9.56
CA ASN A 145 -1.36 19.90 -10.94
C ASN A 145 -1.29 18.39 -11.26
N ILE A 146 -1.54 17.52 -10.28
CA ILE A 146 -1.52 16.08 -10.42
C ILE A 146 -2.95 15.55 -10.23
N PRO A 147 -3.72 15.37 -11.29
CA PRO A 147 -5.07 14.82 -11.17
C PRO A 147 -5.00 13.37 -10.69
N ILE A 148 -5.96 13.02 -9.88
CA ILE A 148 -6.20 11.66 -9.42
C ILE A 148 -7.40 11.10 -10.17
N ASP A 149 -7.22 9.97 -10.84
CA ASP A 149 -8.32 9.27 -11.52
C ASP A 149 -8.94 8.25 -10.56
N ILE A 150 -10.13 8.55 -10.08
CA ILE A 150 -10.89 7.69 -9.15
C ILE A 150 -11.64 6.55 -9.86
N TYR A 151 -11.58 6.50 -11.18
CA TYR A 151 -12.28 5.49 -11.99
C TYR A 151 -11.32 4.57 -12.74
N ALA A 152 -10.02 4.75 -12.57
CA ALA A 152 -9.01 4.03 -13.35
C ALA A 152 -9.00 2.51 -13.10
N ALA A 153 -9.41 2.08 -11.88
CA ALA A 153 -9.51 0.67 -11.52
C ALA A 153 -10.69 0.43 -10.59
N GLN A 154 -11.15 -0.82 -10.52
CA GLN A 154 -12.31 -1.18 -9.69
C GLN A 154 -12.07 -0.92 -8.20
N ASP A 155 -10.85 -1.13 -7.71
CA ASP A 155 -10.50 -1.11 -6.29
C ASP A 155 -9.51 -0.01 -5.91
N ALA A 156 -8.92 0.67 -6.89
CA ALA A 156 -7.86 1.63 -6.64
C ALA A 156 -7.97 2.84 -7.55
N THR A 157 -7.56 3.97 -7.03
CA THR A 157 -7.30 5.15 -7.82
C THR A 157 -5.93 5.07 -8.47
N MET A 158 -5.78 5.74 -9.59
CA MET A 158 -4.51 5.90 -10.27
C MET A 158 -4.12 7.38 -10.27
N TRP A 159 -2.86 7.63 -9.94
CA TRP A 159 -2.29 8.95 -10.11
C TRP A 159 -1.90 9.14 -11.57
N THR A 160 -2.02 10.31 -12.05
CA THR A 160 -1.88 10.80 -13.42
C THR A 160 -1.15 9.91 -14.40
N TYR A 161 -1.79 9.65 -15.52
CA TYR A 161 -1.22 9.04 -16.70
C TYR A 161 -0.06 9.88 -17.26
N GLY A 162 1.08 9.25 -17.55
CA GLY A 162 2.25 9.93 -18.08
C GLY A 162 2.96 10.87 -17.11
N ILE A 163 2.86 10.61 -15.82
CA ILE A 163 3.44 11.44 -14.76
C ILE A 163 4.98 11.52 -14.86
N ASP A 164 5.62 10.44 -15.29
CA ASP A 164 7.06 10.31 -15.49
C ASP A 164 7.63 11.20 -16.63
N SER A 165 6.77 11.66 -17.54
CA SER A 165 7.17 12.65 -18.55
C SER A 165 7.30 14.07 -17.98
N LYS A 166 6.75 14.33 -16.79
CA LYS A 166 6.66 15.67 -16.17
C LYS A 166 7.51 15.79 -14.91
N TYR A 167 7.73 14.71 -14.20
CA TYR A 167 8.38 14.70 -12.89
C TYR A 167 9.46 13.63 -12.82
N LYS A 168 10.43 13.80 -11.92
CA LYS A 168 11.43 12.77 -11.61
C LYS A 168 10.80 11.70 -10.73
N VAL A 169 10.32 10.62 -11.34
CA VAL A 169 9.65 9.53 -10.66
C VAL A 169 10.64 8.43 -10.28
N LYS A 170 10.61 8.01 -9.01
CA LYS A 170 11.21 6.76 -8.53
C LYS A 170 10.16 5.66 -8.64
N TRP A 171 10.34 4.75 -9.57
CA TRP A 171 9.56 3.53 -9.61
C TRP A 171 10.05 2.58 -8.51
N LEU A 172 9.17 2.26 -7.56
CA LEU A 172 9.47 1.34 -6.48
C LEU A 172 9.51 -0.08 -7.02
N ASN A 173 10.54 -0.82 -6.62
CA ASN A 173 10.65 -2.23 -6.98
C ASN A 173 9.58 -3.02 -6.23
N HIS A 174 8.97 -3.98 -6.90
CA HIS A 174 7.97 -4.84 -6.27
C HIS A 174 7.93 -6.21 -6.91
N THR A 175 7.46 -7.21 -6.17
CA THR A 175 7.10 -8.51 -6.72
C THR A 175 5.76 -8.36 -7.46
N THR A 176 5.55 -9.15 -8.51
CA THR A 176 4.28 -9.14 -9.24
C THR A 176 3.11 -9.51 -8.34
N GLN A 177 1.99 -8.84 -8.55
CA GLN A 177 0.71 -9.18 -7.91
C GLN A 177 0.23 -10.57 -8.36
N GLY A 178 -0.25 -11.36 -7.40
CA GLY A 178 -1.06 -12.55 -7.65
C GLY A 178 -0.34 -13.79 -8.22
N TYR A 179 -0.87 -14.93 -7.90
CA TYR A 179 -0.57 -16.26 -8.47
C TYR A 179 0.84 -16.83 -8.31
N ARG A 180 1.69 -16.23 -7.46
CA ARG A 180 2.99 -16.85 -7.19
C ARG A 180 2.98 -17.56 -5.87
N GLU A 181 3.27 -18.81 -5.99
CA GLU A 181 3.57 -19.65 -4.86
C GLU A 181 4.70 -19.01 -4.05
N ILE A 182 4.51 -18.93 -2.76
CA ILE A 182 5.41 -18.31 -1.76
C ILE A 182 6.87 -18.75 -1.94
N HIS A 183 7.11 -19.98 -2.40
CA HIS A 183 8.46 -20.51 -2.59
C HIS A 183 9.28 -19.79 -3.67
N TYR A 184 8.67 -18.99 -4.53
CA TYR A 184 9.42 -18.15 -5.48
C TYR A 184 9.88 -16.82 -4.86
N ILE A 185 9.34 -16.44 -3.74
CA ILE A 185 9.67 -15.16 -3.08
C ILE A 185 10.87 -15.31 -2.14
N PHE A 186 11.03 -16.49 -1.52
CA PHE A 186 12.09 -16.75 -0.57
C PHE A 186 13.04 -17.83 -1.07
N LYS A 187 14.35 -17.65 -0.85
CA LYS A 187 15.38 -18.64 -1.19
C LYS A 187 15.33 -19.88 -0.33
N ASN A 188 14.88 -19.71 0.92
CA ASN A 188 14.74 -20.78 1.89
C ASN A 188 13.29 -20.80 2.39
N ILE A 189 12.69 -21.96 2.34
CA ILE A 189 11.30 -22.13 2.79
C ILE A 189 11.32 -23.02 4.03
N PRO A 190 11.09 -22.47 5.24
CA PRO A 190 10.85 -23.28 6.42
C PRO A 190 9.66 -24.22 6.21
N THR A 191 9.72 -25.41 6.80
CA THR A 191 8.67 -26.44 6.67
C THR A 191 7.26 -25.95 6.99
N ILE A 192 7.14 -24.92 7.82
CA ILE A 192 5.85 -24.32 8.18
C ILE A 192 5.19 -23.58 7.00
N ILE A 193 5.98 -23.07 6.05
CA ILE A 193 5.45 -22.42 4.84
C ILE A 193 4.88 -23.47 3.89
N GLU A 194 5.35 -24.69 3.93
CA GLU A 194 4.79 -25.80 3.16
C GLU A 194 3.28 -25.96 3.42
N LYS A 195 2.85 -25.71 4.69
CA LYS A 195 1.44 -25.72 5.08
C LYS A 195 0.59 -24.74 4.26
N TYR A 196 1.16 -23.63 3.82
CA TYR A 196 0.44 -22.56 3.13
C TYR A 196 0.57 -22.62 1.61
N LYS A 197 1.36 -23.52 1.05
CA LYS A 197 1.54 -23.66 -0.40
C LYS A 197 0.23 -23.87 -1.16
N ASN A 198 -0.70 -24.59 -0.55
CA ASN A 198 -1.96 -24.97 -1.19
C ASN A 198 -3.08 -23.94 -0.98
N ASN A 199 -2.85 -22.86 -0.24
CA ASN A 199 -3.91 -21.96 0.20
C ASN A 199 -4.03 -20.70 -0.68
N ASN A 200 -3.37 -20.64 -1.83
CA ASN A 200 -3.37 -19.48 -2.73
C ASN A 200 -3.11 -18.14 -2.01
N ILE A 201 -2.32 -18.18 -0.93
CA ILE A 201 -1.96 -16.98 -0.19
C ILE A 201 -1.04 -16.16 -1.06
N THR A 202 -1.50 -14.98 -1.41
CA THR A 202 -0.76 -14.01 -2.21
C THR A 202 -0.45 -12.78 -1.39
N PHE A 203 0.73 -12.23 -1.55
CA PHE A 203 1.14 -10.93 -1.05
C PHE A 203 2.24 -10.37 -1.98
N GLN A 204 2.54 -9.11 -1.80
CA GLN A 204 3.54 -8.42 -2.59
C GLN A 204 4.65 -7.88 -1.68
N ILE A 205 5.90 -7.97 -2.11
CA ILE A 205 7.02 -7.31 -1.45
C ILE A 205 7.39 -6.07 -2.25
N ILE A 206 7.60 -4.95 -1.54
CA ILE A 206 7.96 -3.66 -2.10
C ILE A 206 9.29 -3.22 -1.48
N GLU A 207 10.26 -2.82 -2.31
CA GLU A 207 11.58 -2.30 -1.90
C GLU A 207 12.34 -3.18 -0.89
N ASN A 208 12.16 -4.50 -0.89
CA ASN A 208 12.78 -5.47 0.01
C ASN A 208 12.42 -5.36 1.50
N ASN A 209 11.56 -4.42 1.89
CA ASN A 209 11.30 -4.13 3.30
C ASN A 209 9.86 -3.77 3.64
N LEU A 210 8.96 -3.75 2.65
CA LEU A 210 7.54 -3.55 2.84
C LEU A 210 6.78 -4.76 2.29
N LEU A 211 5.86 -5.29 3.07
CA LEU A 211 4.95 -6.36 2.68
C LEU A 211 3.56 -5.76 2.47
N HIS A 212 3.01 -5.93 1.29
CA HIS A 212 1.63 -5.57 0.97
C HIS A 212 0.77 -6.83 1.02
N TYR A 213 -0.19 -6.87 1.95
CA TYR A 213 -1.11 -7.99 2.17
C TYR A 213 -1.96 -8.28 0.94
N TRP A 214 -2.32 -7.23 0.20
CA TRP A 214 -3.18 -7.26 -0.96
C TRP A 214 -4.57 -7.84 -0.69
N GLN A 215 -5.63 -7.11 -1.08
CA GLN A 215 -7.03 -7.45 -0.83
C GLN A 215 -7.43 -7.44 0.67
N GLY A 216 -6.77 -6.62 1.49
CA GLY A 216 -7.13 -6.50 2.91
C GLY A 216 -8.57 -6.03 3.14
N SER A 217 -9.12 -5.20 2.24
CA SER A 217 -10.50 -4.73 2.29
C SER A 217 -11.54 -5.82 2.00
N GLU A 218 -11.17 -6.89 1.30
CA GLU A 218 -12.06 -8.00 0.95
C GLU A 218 -12.32 -8.98 2.09
N TRP A 219 -11.61 -8.83 3.21
CA TRP A 219 -11.76 -9.69 4.37
C TRP A 219 -13.23 -9.95 4.79
N ASN A 220 -14.10 -8.97 4.60
CA ASN A 220 -15.51 -9.12 4.96
C ASN A 220 -16.41 -9.71 3.86
N ASN A 221 -15.90 -9.81 2.64
CA ASN A 221 -16.64 -10.31 1.48
C ASN A 221 -16.22 -11.74 1.12
N GLY A 222 -15.12 -12.22 1.70
CA GLY A 222 -14.55 -13.53 1.44
C GLY A 222 -14.71 -14.50 2.62
N ASP A 223 -13.99 -15.57 2.55
CA ASP A 223 -13.86 -16.55 3.62
C ASP A 223 -13.06 -15.91 4.78
N GLU A 224 -13.74 -15.61 5.88
CA GLU A 224 -13.11 -15.02 7.08
C GLU A 224 -12.00 -15.91 7.63
N GLN A 225 -12.14 -17.22 7.54
CA GLN A 225 -11.12 -18.15 7.98
C GLN A 225 -9.86 -18.06 7.12
N PHE A 226 -10.02 -17.96 5.80
CA PHE A 226 -8.90 -17.75 4.89
C PHE A 226 -8.11 -16.47 5.21
N HIS A 227 -8.81 -15.36 5.47
CA HIS A 227 -8.16 -14.09 5.81
C HIS A 227 -7.47 -14.13 7.18
N LYS A 228 -8.03 -14.82 8.17
CA LYS A 228 -7.36 -15.05 9.45
C LYS A 228 -6.05 -15.84 9.26
N GLU A 229 -6.09 -16.92 8.51
CA GLU A 229 -4.91 -17.72 8.20
C GLU A 229 -3.86 -16.92 7.42
N LYS A 230 -4.30 -16.14 6.46
CA LYS A 230 -3.42 -15.24 5.69
C LYS A 230 -2.76 -14.19 6.58
N PHE A 231 -3.48 -13.58 7.50
CA PHE A 231 -2.95 -12.59 8.42
C PHE A 231 -1.94 -13.19 9.41
N GLU A 232 -2.24 -14.35 9.98
CA GLU A 232 -1.28 -15.08 10.80
C GLU A 232 -0.01 -15.46 10.02
N PHE A 233 -0.17 -15.84 8.77
CA PHE A 233 0.96 -16.10 7.90
C PHE A 233 1.79 -14.84 7.62
N VAL A 234 1.16 -13.69 7.38
CA VAL A 234 1.86 -12.41 7.20
C VAL A 234 2.66 -12.03 8.45
N LYS A 235 2.08 -12.18 9.65
CA LYS A 235 2.81 -11.99 10.91
C LYS A 235 4.01 -12.92 11.02
N PHE A 236 3.83 -14.19 10.72
CA PHE A 236 4.91 -15.17 10.67
C PHE A 236 6.03 -14.76 9.71
N VAL A 237 5.68 -14.28 8.50
CA VAL A 237 6.69 -13.80 7.53
C VAL A 237 7.48 -12.63 8.11
N ILE A 238 6.79 -11.63 8.66
CA ILE A 238 7.43 -10.44 9.27
C ILE A 238 8.42 -10.87 10.37
N GLU A 239 8.00 -11.70 11.31
CA GLU A 239 8.82 -12.18 12.43
C GLU A 239 10.06 -12.97 11.96
N ASN A 240 9.92 -13.76 10.92
CA ASN A 240 11.03 -14.58 10.41
C ASN A 240 11.96 -13.81 9.47
N MET A 241 11.49 -12.77 8.82
CA MET A 241 12.35 -11.80 8.13
C MET A 241 13.22 -11.02 9.13
N GLU A 242 12.65 -10.62 10.27
CA GLU A 242 13.39 -9.95 11.35
C GLU A 242 14.54 -10.77 11.92
N THR A 243 14.41 -12.08 11.89
CA THR A 243 15.39 -13.03 12.46
C THR A 243 16.30 -13.65 11.40
N ASP A 244 16.31 -13.13 10.18
CA ASP A 244 17.05 -13.68 9.02
C ASP A 244 16.76 -15.16 8.72
N LYS A 245 15.64 -15.69 9.21
CA LYS A 245 15.20 -17.06 8.93
C LYS A 245 14.56 -17.20 7.56
N LEU A 246 13.99 -16.11 7.03
CA LEU A 246 13.52 -16.02 5.65
C LEU A 246 14.46 -15.12 4.84
N ILE A 247 14.86 -15.57 3.68
CA ILE A 247 15.75 -14.83 2.78
C ILE A 247 15.02 -14.57 1.48
N LEU A 248 14.79 -13.29 1.19
CA LEU A 248 14.21 -12.88 -0.09
C LEU A 248 15.11 -13.28 -1.26
N ASP A 249 14.52 -13.76 -2.32
CA ASP A 249 15.21 -13.86 -3.59
C ASP A 249 15.17 -12.52 -4.33
N SER A 250 16.24 -11.76 -4.22
CA SER A 250 16.35 -10.43 -4.84
C SER A 250 16.25 -10.45 -6.38
N ASN A 251 16.39 -11.62 -7.02
CA ASN A 251 16.24 -11.74 -8.47
C ASN A 251 14.78 -11.67 -8.94
N ILE A 252 13.82 -11.71 -8.01
CA ILE A 252 12.40 -11.69 -8.34
C ILE A 252 11.90 -10.30 -8.74
N PHE A 253 12.62 -9.25 -8.32
CA PHE A 253 12.11 -7.90 -8.42
C PHE A 253 12.13 -7.29 -9.82
N TYR A 254 12.96 -7.74 -10.73
CA TYR A 254 13.27 -6.94 -11.91
C TYR A 254 12.64 -7.37 -13.23
N ASP A 255 12.58 -8.65 -13.54
CA ASP A 255 12.31 -9.03 -14.93
C ASP A 255 10.88 -9.51 -15.20
N ARG A 256 10.13 -9.79 -14.14
CA ARG A 256 8.86 -10.52 -14.31
C ARG A 256 7.62 -9.64 -14.28
N ALA A 257 7.67 -8.45 -13.70
CA ALA A 257 6.54 -7.51 -13.78
C ALA A 257 6.29 -7.10 -15.24
N ILE A 258 7.38 -6.80 -15.96
CA ILE A 258 7.33 -6.48 -17.39
C ILE A 258 6.91 -7.71 -18.21
N VAL A 259 7.46 -8.88 -17.91
CA VAL A 259 7.18 -10.11 -18.67
C VAL A 259 5.75 -10.61 -18.43
N ASP A 260 5.22 -10.52 -17.22
CA ASP A 260 3.85 -10.97 -16.93
C ASP A 260 2.80 -10.05 -17.58
N GLU A 261 3.06 -8.76 -17.59
CA GLU A 261 2.26 -7.76 -18.32
C GLU A 261 2.27 -8.01 -19.84
N TRP A 262 3.42 -8.41 -20.38
CA TRP A 262 3.58 -8.77 -21.78
C TRP A 262 2.95 -10.11 -22.14
N LEU A 263 3.02 -11.10 -21.27
CA LEU A 263 2.48 -12.45 -21.51
C LEU A 263 0.97 -12.55 -21.26
N HIS A 264 0.42 -11.65 -20.43
CA HIS A 264 -0.99 -11.67 -20.02
C HIS A 264 -1.61 -10.28 -20.02
N PRO A 265 -1.55 -9.54 -21.13
CA PRO A 265 -2.12 -8.19 -21.22
C PRO A 265 -3.62 -8.18 -20.88
N GLU A 266 -4.35 -9.27 -21.16
CA GLU A 266 -5.77 -9.41 -20.85
C GLU A 266 -6.10 -9.33 -19.35
N ARG A 267 -5.12 -9.57 -18.45
CA ARG A 267 -5.32 -9.51 -17.01
C ARG A 267 -5.22 -8.07 -16.45
N TYR A 268 -4.60 -7.18 -17.23
CA TYR A 268 -4.32 -5.80 -16.82
C TYR A 268 -5.15 -4.77 -17.60
N PHE A 269 -5.82 -5.19 -18.69
CA PHE A 269 -6.70 -4.33 -19.46
C PHE A 269 -8.15 -4.63 -19.13
N LEU A 270 -8.75 -3.78 -18.29
CA LEU A 270 -10.20 -3.65 -18.28
C LEU A 270 -10.63 -3.04 -19.63
N PRO A 271 -11.70 -3.53 -20.26
CA PRO A 271 -12.18 -2.95 -21.50
C PRO A 271 -12.43 -1.46 -21.29
N ARG A 272 -11.85 -0.63 -22.13
CA ARG A 272 -12.17 0.79 -22.17
C ARG A 272 -13.69 0.91 -22.37
N ILE A 273 -14.38 1.36 -21.36
CA ILE A 273 -15.77 1.77 -21.53
C ILE A 273 -15.68 3.03 -22.39
N ASN A 274 -16.00 2.89 -23.64
CA ASN A 274 -16.24 4.04 -24.52
C ASN A 274 -17.46 4.78 -23.96
N ILE A 275 -17.20 5.96 -23.38
CA ILE A 275 -18.21 6.92 -23.04
C ILE A 275 -18.51 7.76 -24.28
#